data_a3985a430dfc1ef65eced4e1c4fcb3e1
#
_entry.id   a3985a430dfc1ef65eced4e1c4fcb3e1
#
_cell.length_a   1.000
_cell.length_b   1.000
_cell.length_c   1.000
_cell.angle_alpha   90.00
_cell.angle_beta   90.00
_cell.angle_gamma   90.00
#
_symmetry.space_group_name_H-M   'P 1'
#
loop_
_entity.id
_entity.type
_entity.pdbx_description
1 polymer ?
#
loop_
_entity_poly.entity_id
_entity_poly.type
_entity_poly.pdbx_seq_one_letter_code
_entity_poly.pdbx_strand_id
1 'polypeptide(L)'
;RAVLIEQRADALVAEAVGASEAWAAELGPEPADPQLAAIWRREARTVAAYRDTYGITETSAVGVIGDDVRQRTDAARARAAILRAQQLAARAAEPESTVSAVGVSAPRL
;
A
#
# COMPACT_ATOMS: atom_id res chain seq x y z
N ARG A 1 21.43 -9.38 2.92
CA ARG A 1 21.21 -8.41 1.87
C ARG A 1 19.74 -8.07 1.69
N ALA A 2 18.89 -9.09 1.59
CA ALA A 2 17.45 -8.84 1.53
C ALA A 2 16.97 -8.13 2.78
N VAL A 3 17.57 -8.44 3.91
CA VAL A 3 17.21 -7.81 5.18
C VAL A 3 17.48 -6.30 5.12
N LEU A 4 18.64 -5.92 4.56
CA LEU A 4 18.96 -4.50 4.44
C LEU A 4 18.00 -3.78 3.53
N ILE A 5 17.60 -4.43 2.42
CA ILE A 5 16.64 -3.83 1.50
C ILE A 5 15.29 -3.64 2.20
N GLU A 6 14.87 -4.65 2.97
CA GLU A 6 13.60 -4.56 3.69
C GLU A 6 13.64 -3.47 4.76
N GLN A 7 14.76 -3.36 5.48
CA GLN A 7 14.90 -2.32 6.50
C GLN A 7 14.85 -0.94 5.89
N ARG A 8 15.50 -0.76 4.73
CA ARG A 8 15.46 0.52 4.06
C ARG A 8 14.04 0.83 3.58
N ALA A 9 13.36 -0.15 3.02
CA ALA A 9 11.99 0.04 2.57
C ALA A 9 11.06 0.38 3.74
N ASP A 10 11.24 -0.28 4.89
CA ASP A 10 10.47 0.03 6.08
C ASP A 10 10.70 1.46 6.52
N ALA A 11 11.95 1.92 6.51
CA ALA A 11 12.27 3.29 6.90
C ALA A 11 11.63 4.29 5.95
N LEU A 12 11.67 3.99 4.65
CA LEU A 12 11.07 4.88 3.65
C LEU A 12 9.56 4.98 3.83
N VAL A 13 8.91 3.86 4.12
CA VAL A 13 7.47 3.86 4.37
C VAL A 13 7.15 4.68 5.61
N ALA A 14 7.88 4.44 6.70
CA ALA A 14 7.62 5.15 7.95
C ALA A 14 7.81 6.65 7.76
N GLU A 15 8.84 7.03 7.04
CA GLU A 15 9.11 8.45 6.79
C GLU A 15 8.01 9.07 5.94
N ALA A 16 7.58 8.37 4.89
CA ALA A 16 6.57 8.90 4.00
C ALA A 16 5.22 9.04 4.70
N VAL A 17 4.85 8.05 5.51
CA VAL A 17 3.60 8.10 6.26
C VAL A 17 3.65 9.23 7.28
N GLY A 18 4.77 9.35 8.00
CA GLY A 18 4.92 10.40 8.99
C GLY A 18 4.89 11.80 8.40
N ALA A 19 5.40 11.95 7.17
CA ALA A 19 5.41 13.23 6.48
C ALA A 19 4.17 13.46 5.61
N SER A 20 3.27 12.48 5.56
CA SER A 20 2.05 12.55 4.73
C SER A 20 2.38 12.78 3.27
N GLU A 21 3.39 12.08 2.77
CA GLU A 21 3.79 12.24 1.38
C GLU A 21 2.70 11.74 0.44
N ALA A 22 2.60 12.38 -0.73
CA ALA A 22 1.51 12.11 -1.65
C ALA A 22 1.48 10.66 -2.12
N TRP A 23 2.65 10.08 -2.38
CA TRP A 23 2.66 8.70 -2.88
C TRP A 23 2.16 7.71 -1.83
N ALA A 24 2.43 7.98 -0.55
CA ALA A 24 1.93 7.13 0.53
C ALA A 24 0.42 7.32 0.69
N ALA A 25 -0.05 8.54 0.51
CA ALA A 25 -1.48 8.82 0.59
C ALA A 25 -2.26 8.07 -0.50
N GLU A 26 -1.63 7.83 -1.62
CA GLU A 26 -2.27 7.11 -2.72
C GLU A 26 -2.65 5.68 -2.32
N LEU A 27 -1.91 5.10 -1.39
CA LEU A 27 -2.20 3.75 -0.89
C LEU A 27 -3.37 3.70 0.07
N GLY A 28 -3.87 4.85 0.49
CA GLY A 28 -4.89 4.95 1.51
C GLY A 28 -4.28 4.91 2.91
N PRO A 29 -5.08 5.15 3.93
CA PRO A 29 -4.56 5.18 5.29
C PRO A 29 -4.18 3.80 5.79
N GLU A 30 -3.15 3.76 6.62
CA GLU A 30 -2.73 2.50 7.23
C GLU A 30 -3.83 2.02 8.15
N PRO A 31 -4.26 0.74 8.02
CA PRO A 31 -5.29 0.20 8.90
C PRO A 31 -4.89 0.23 10.37
N ALA A 32 -5.87 0.44 11.24
CA ALA A 32 -5.61 0.40 12.67
C ALA A 32 -5.46 -1.04 13.18
N ASP A 33 -6.13 -1.99 12.53
CA ASP A 33 -6.02 -3.38 12.91
C ASP A 33 -4.61 -3.89 12.66
N PRO A 34 -3.94 -4.46 13.67
CA PRO A 34 -2.54 -4.86 13.52
C PRO A 34 -2.30 -5.85 12.39
N GLN A 35 -3.22 -6.79 12.17
CA GLN A 35 -3.04 -7.77 11.11
C GLN A 35 -3.15 -7.14 9.75
N LEU A 36 -4.14 -6.28 9.55
CA LEU A 36 -4.30 -5.58 8.30
C LEU A 36 -3.16 -4.59 8.08
N ALA A 37 -2.71 -3.94 9.14
CA ALA A 37 -1.61 -3.00 9.05
C ALA A 37 -0.34 -3.70 8.57
N ALA A 38 -0.09 -4.90 9.07
CA ALA A 38 1.11 -5.64 8.68
C ALA A 38 1.10 -5.94 7.19
N ILE A 39 -0.06 -6.34 6.66
CA ILE A 39 -0.18 -6.63 5.23
C ILE A 39 -0.07 -5.34 4.43
N TRP A 40 -0.72 -4.27 4.89
CA TRP A 40 -0.66 -2.97 4.23
C TRP A 40 0.79 -2.49 4.14
N ARG A 41 1.56 -2.63 5.23
CA ARG A 41 2.95 -2.21 5.23
C ARG A 41 3.79 -3.01 4.27
N ARG A 42 3.49 -4.30 4.13
CA ARG A 42 4.21 -5.13 3.16
C ARG A 42 4.00 -4.61 1.75
N GLU A 43 2.76 -4.25 1.42
CA GLU A 43 2.48 -3.70 0.10
C GLU A 43 3.15 -2.34 -0.07
N ALA A 44 3.12 -1.53 0.97
CA ALA A 44 3.76 -0.22 0.93
C ALA A 44 5.28 -0.34 0.72
N ARG A 45 5.90 -1.36 1.32
CA ARG A 45 7.33 -1.60 1.13
C ARG A 45 7.64 -1.91 -0.32
N THR A 46 6.77 -2.67 -0.98
CA THR A 46 6.96 -2.96 -2.40
C THR A 46 7.01 -1.68 -3.22
N VAL A 47 6.10 -0.76 -2.94
CA VAL A 47 6.06 0.52 -3.65
C VAL A 47 7.29 1.36 -3.30
N ALA A 48 7.66 1.42 -2.02
CA ALA A 48 8.81 2.19 -1.58
C ALA A 48 10.10 1.69 -2.24
N ALA A 49 10.25 0.37 -2.31
CA ALA A 49 11.43 -0.22 -2.93
C ALA A 49 11.49 0.12 -4.42
N TYR A 50 10.35 0.10 -5.10
CA TYR A 50 10.29 0.47 -6.49
C TYR A 50 10.73 1.93 -6.68
N ARG A 51 10.19 2.83 -5.86
CA ARG A 51 10.53 4.24 -5.95
C ARG A 51 12.02 4.47 -5.69
N ASP A 52 12.58 3.76 -4.73
CA ASP A 52 13.99 3.89 -4.40
C ASP A 52 14.86 3.36 -5.53
N THR A 53 14.49 2.21 -6.09
CA THR A 53 15.27 1.57 -7.14
C THR A 53 15.33 2.44 -8.40
N TYR A 54 14.24 3.07 -8.76
CA TYR A 54 14.15 3.82 -10.01
C TYR A 54 14.19 5.33 -9.81
N GLY A 55 14.48 5.77 -8.57
CA GLY A 55 14.64 7.20 -8.31
C GLY A 55 13.37 8.00 -8.57
N ILE A 56 12.21 7.42 -8.24
CA ILE A 56 10.94 8.09 -8.48
C ILE A 56 10.75 9.21 -7.46
N THR A 57 10.55 10.42 -7.96
CA THR A 57 10.33 11.59 -7.09
C THR A 57 8.98 12.24 -7.33
N GLU A 58 8.22 11.77 -8.30
CA GLU A 58 6.90 12.31 -8.59
C GLU A 58 5.93 12.05 -7.45
N THR A 59 4.85 12.83 -7.42
CA THR A 59 3.83 12.66 -6.38
C THR A 59 3.01 11.39 -6.56
N SER A 60 2.85 10.91 -7.80
CA SER A 60 2.18 9.64 -7.99
C SER A 60 3.09 8.50 -7.56
N ALA A 61 2.49 7.42 -7.07
CA ALA A 61 3.27 6.35 -6.42
C ALA A 61 4.27 5.71 -7.38
N VAL A 62 3.88 5.46 -8.63
CA VAL A 62 4.78 4.83 -9.59
C VAL A 62 5.47 5.82 -10.51
N GLY A 63 5.00 7.04 -10.56
CA GLY A 63 5.60 8.05 -11.42
C GLY A 63 5.49 7.71 -12.90
N VAL A 64 6.36 8.32 -13.68
CA VAL A 64 6.43 8.08 -15.11
C VAL A 64 7.21 6.79 -15.36
N ILE A 65 6.67 5.93 -16.19
CA ILE A 65 7.30 4.66 -16.51
C ILE A 65 7.91 4.75 -17.89
N GLY A 66 9.22 4.47 -17.97
CA GLY A 66 9.92 4.52 -19.24
C GLY A 66 9.70 3.26 -20.05
N ASP A 67 10.55 3.08 -21.06
CA ASP A 67 10.42 1.96 -21.99
C ASP A 67 11.15 0.70 -21.53
N ASP A 68 11.92 0.79 -20.47
CA ASP A 68 12.68 -0.34 -19.99
C ASP A 68 11.74 -1.46 -19.54
N VAL A 69 11.98 -2.67 -20.06
CA VAL A 69 11.12 -3.82 -19.78
C VAL A 69 11.14 -4.16 -18.30
N ARG A 70 12.32 -4.11 -17.69
CA ARG A 70 12.43 -4.43 -16.26
C ARG A 70 11.64 -3.44 -15.42
N GLN A 71 11.75 -2.15 -15.74
CA GLN A 71 11.02 -1.15 -14.98
C GLN A 71 9.52 -1.34 -15.15
N ARG A 72 9.07 -1.66 -16.37
CA ARG A 72 7.65 -1.86 -16.62
C ARG A 72 7.13 -3.06 -15.83
N THR A 73 7.91 -4.13 -15.75
CA THR A 73 7.54 -5.29 -14.95
C THR A 73 7.44 -4.94 -13.48
N ASP A 74 8.43 -4.23 -12.97
CA ASP A 74 8.44 -3.85 -11.56
C ASP A 74 7.34 -2.84 -11.26
N ALA A 75 7.04 -1.96 -12.21
CA ALA A 75 5.95 -1.01 -12.07
C ALA A 75 4.61 -1.73 -11.97
N ALA A 76 4.44 -2.81 -12.73
CA ALA A 76 3.20 -3.58 -12.65
C ALA A 76 3.04 -4.19 -11.26
N ARG A 77 4.13 -4.68 -10.69
CA ARG A 77 4.09 -5.20 -9.32
C ARG A 77 3.76 -4.10 -8.31
N ALA A 78 4.35 -2.93 -8.48
CA ALA A 78 4.07 -1.82 -7.59
C ALA A 78 2.62 -1.38 -7.69
N ARG A 79 2.07 -1.36 -8.91
CA ARG A 79 0.66 -1.01 -9.10
C ARG A 79 -0.25 -2.02 -8.43
N ALA A 80 0.07 -3.30 -8.55
CA ALA A 80 -0.72 -4.34 -7.87
C ALA A 80 -0.65 -4.17 -6.37
N ALA A 81 0.53 -3.80 -5.85
CA ALA A 81 0.67 -3.54 -4.42
C ALA A 81 -0.16 -2.36 -3.98
N ILE A 82 -0.21 -1.31 -4.79
CA ILE A 82 -1.04 -0.14 -4.49
C ILE A 82 -2.51 -0.55 -4.39
N LEU A 83 -2.98 -1.34 -5.35
CA LEU A 83 -4.37 -1.78 -5.33
C LEU A 83 -4.69 -2.60 -4.10
N ARG A 84 -3.78 -3.50 -3.73
CA ARG A 84 -3.99 -4.32 -2.53
C ARG A 84 -4.00 -3.45 -1.27
N ALA A 85 -3.11 -2.47 -1.19
CA ALA A 85 -3.09 -1.56 -0.05
C ALA A 85 -4.38 -0.76 0.03
N GLN A 86 -4.86 -0.28 -1.11
CA GLN A 86 -6.11 0.48 -1.15
C GLN A 86 -7.28 -0.39 -0.71
N GLN A 87 -7.30 -1.65 -1.11
CA GLN A 87 -8.35 -2.56 -0.69
C GLN A 87 -8.32 -2.80 0.81
N LEU A 88 -7.12 -2.94 1.36
CA LEU A 88 -6.99 -3.11 2.81
C LEU A 88 -7.46 -1.87 3.55
N ALA A 89 -7.10 -0.70 3.05
CA ALA A 89 -7.52 0.56 3.67
C ALA A 89 -9.03 0.71 3.61
N ALA A 90 -9.63 0.38 2.47
CA ALA A 90 -11.08 0.46 2.32
C ALA A 90 -11.79 -0.51 3.24
N ARG A 91 -11.24 -1.71 3.35
CA ARG A 91 -11.82 -2.72 4.24
C ARG A 91 -11.76 -2.28 5.69
N ALA A 92 -10.63 -1.69 6.08
CA ALA A 92 -10.48 -1.21 7.44
C ALA A 92 -11.41 -0.04 7.75
N ALA A 93 -11.77 0.72 6.73
CA ALA A 93 -12.64 1.89 6.90
C ALA A 93 -14.12 1.50 6.97
N GLU A 94 -14.47 0.26 6.61
CA GLU A 94 -15.86 -0.16 6.65
C GLU A 94 -16.34 -0.23 8.10
N PRO A 95 -17.49 0.36 8.41
CA PRO A 95 -18.02 0.27 9.77
C PRO A 95 -18.37 -1.17 10.10
N GLU A 96 -17.96 -1.58 11.27
CA GLU A 96 -18.26 -2.92 11.72
C GLU A 96 -19.77 -3.14 11.87
N SER A 97 -20.46 -2.10 12.26
CA SER A 97 -21.90 -2.17 12.40
C SER A 97 -22.58 -2.50 11.08
N THR A 98 -22.05 -2.01 9.99
CA THR A 98 -22.62 -2.30 8.68
C THR A 98 -22.50 -3.79 8.38
N VAL A 99 -21.35 -4.37 8.69
CA VAL A 99 -21.15 -5.80 8.48
C VAL A 99 -22.10 -6.60 9.34
N SER A 100 -22.23 -6.21 10.58
CA SER A 100 -23.13 -6.91 11.50
C SER A 100 -24.55 -6.83 11.02
N ALA A 101 -24.96 -5.66 10.56
CA ALA A 101 -26.34 -5.49 10.11
C ALA A 101 -26.63 -6.41 8.93
N VAL A 102 -25.67 -6.53 8.01
CA VAL A 102 -25.84 -7.42 6.88
C VAL A 102 -25.98 -8.86 7.35
N GLY A 103 -25.13 -9.26 8.24
CA GLY A 103 -25.17 -10.62 8.74
C GLY A 103 -26.46 -10.93 9.45
N VAL A 104 -26.93 -9.98 10.21
CA VAL A 104 -28.17 -10.17 10.98
C VAL A 104 -29.37 -10.23 10.05
N SER A 105 -29.46 -9.29 9.16
CA SER A 105 -30.64 -9.22 8.31
C SER A 105 -30.72 -10.40 7.37
N ALA A 106 -29.64 -11.00 7.08
CA ALA A 106 -29.63 -12.13 6.17
C ALA A 106 -30.52 -13.25 6.65
N PRO A 107 -30.52 -13.55 7.86
CA PRO A 107 -31.32 -14.69 8.28
C PRO A 107 -32.75 -14.38 8.32
N ARG A 108 -33.07 -13.90 8.08
CA ARG A 108 -34.10 -13.82 8.27
C ARG A 108 -34.93 -14.01 7.91
N LEU A 109 -34.81 -14.15 7.84
CA LEU A 109 -35.56 -14.14 7.70
C LEU A 109 -35.83 -13.98 7.57
#